data_02b28b86c4dbf7dd2664c17178b0a1a1
#
_entry.id   02b28b86c4dbf7dd2664c17178b0a1a1
#
_cell.length_a   1.000
_cell.length_b   1.000
_cell.length_c   1.000
_cell.angle_alpha   90.00
_cell.angle_beta   90.00
_cell.angle_gamma   90.00
#
_symmetry.space_group_name_H-M   'P 1'
#
loop_
_entity.id
_entity.type
_entity.pdbx_description
1 polymer ?
#
loop_
_entity_poly.entity_id
_entity_poly.type
_entity_poly.pdbx_seq_one_letter_code
_entity_poly.pdbx_strand_id
1 'polypeptide(L)'
;MSHPPTTPPQHTLTLRVRYPEVDAMGYLHHSRYLQYFEMGRVEMLRASGVAYADLEREGIFFVVAKAEIKYKAPARYDEELTLITRIARQTHVRIDHTYELRRSETVLAEGATTIACVGRDGQLRQIPEFLAPPTL
;
A
#
# COMPACT_ATOMS: atom_id res chain seq x y z
N MET A 1 7.51 -26.66 -19.25
CA MET A 1 7.17 -26.11 -17.95
C MET A 1 7.09 -24.58 -18.04
N SER A 2 5.94 -24.03 -17.78
CA SER A 2 5.81 -22.59 -17.75
C SER A 2 6.45 -22.04 -16.48
N HIS A 3 7.24 -21.02 -16.63
CA HIS A 3 7.78 -20.30 -15.47
C HIS A 3 6.67 -19.44 -14.89
N PRO A 4 6.59 -19.32 -13.55
CA PRO A 4 5.65 -18.39 -12.95
C PRO A 4 5.95 -16.96 -13.45
N PRO A 5 4.93 -16.13 -13.58
CA PRO A 5 5.14 -14.75 -14.03
C PRO A 5 6.11 -14.05 -13.09
N THR A 6 7.07 -13.32 -13.70
CA THR A 6 8.06 -12.52 -12.96
C THR A 6 7.48 -11.21 -12.44
N THR A 7 6.19 -10.95 -12.75
CA THR A 7 5.49 -9.75 -12.30
C THR A 7 5.34 -9.76 -10.78
N PRO A 8 5.74 -8.71 -10.09
CA PRO A 8 5.54 -8.63 -8.64
C PRO A 8 4.06 -8.75 -8.28
N PRO A 9 3.73 -9.29 -7.10
CA PRO A 9 2.36 -9.26 -6.62
C PRO A 9 1.83 -7.84 -6.63
N GLN A 10 0.63 -7.65 -7.16
CA GLN A 10 0.03 -6.33 -7.23
C GLN A 10 -1.47 -6.38 -6.98
N HIS A 11 -1.99 -5.25 -6.57
CA HIS A 11 -3.41 -5.04 -6.34
C HIS A 11 -3.83 -3.69 -6.91
N THR A 12 -4.97 -3.64 -7.56
CA THR A 12 -5.53 -2.41 -8.10
C THR A 12 -6.78 -2.05 -7.31
N LEU A 13 -6.80 -0.83 -6.79
CA LEU A 13 -7.92 -0.28 -6.04
C LEU A 13 -8.44 0.96 -6.75
N THR A 14 -9.75 1.03 -6.97
CA THR A 14 -10.41 2.23 -7.48
C THR A 14 -10.96 3.02 -6.32
N LEU A 15 -10.71 4.32 -6.30
CA LEU A 15 -11.20 5.20 -5.24
C LEU A 15 -11.58 6.56 -5.81
N ARG A 16 -12.40 7.28 -5.08
CA ARG A 16 -12.86 8.62 -5.47
C ARG A 16 -12.40 9.62 -4.44
N VAL A 17 -11.86 10.75 -4.90
CA VAL A 17 -11.43 11.84 -4.02
C VAL A 17 -12.65 12.45 -3.35
N ARG A 18 -12.68 12.48 -2.03
CA ARG A 18 -13.80 12.96 -1.23
C ARG A 18 -13.61 14.42 -0.85
N TYR A 19 -14.73 15.12 -0.62
CA TYR A 19 -14.73 16.54 -0.30
C TYR A 19 -13.78 16.91 0.86
N PRO A 20 -13.79 16.20 2.00
CA PRO A 20 -12.92 16.57 3.12
C PRO A 20 -11.43 16.32 2.87
N GLU A 21 -11.07 15.71 1.73
CA GLU A 21 -9.70 15.35 1.44
C GLU A 21 -8.97 16.42 0.61
N VAL A 22 -9.68 17.46 0.16
CA VAL A 22 -9.10 18.47 -0.72
C VAL A 22 -8.75 19.76 0.04
N ASP A 23 -7.80 20.50 -0.53
CA ASP A 23 -7.39 21.81 -0.01
C ASP A 23 -8.25 22.93 -0.63
N ALA A 24 -7.87 24.19 -0.35
CA ALA A 24 -8.62 25.36 -0.83
C ALA A 24 -8.63 25.47 -2.35
N MET A 25 -7.67 24.84 -3.06
CA MET A 25 -7.62 24.80 -4.52
C MET A 25 -8.45 23.69 -5.13
N GLY A 26 -9.07 22.86 -4.29
CA GLY A 26 -9.79 21.67 -4.76
C GLY A 26 -8.88 20.50 -5.09
N TYR A 27 -7.60 20.57 -4.71
CA TYR A 27 -6.63 19.52 -4.95
C TYR A 27 -6.56 18.58 -3.74
N LEU A 28 -6.38 17.30 -4.01
CA LEU A 28 -6.13 16.31 -2.96
C LEU A 28 -4.96 16.80 -2.09
N HIS A 29 -5.21 16.93 -0.78
CA HIS A 29 -4.20 17.42 0.14
C HIS A 29 -3.04 16.43 0.23
N HIS A 30 -1.81 16.96 0.25
CA HIS A 30 -0.62 16.10 0.24
C HIS A 30 -0.59 15.05 1.35
N SER A 31 -1.21 15.31 2.49
CA SER A 31 -1.27 14.36 3.60
C SER A 31 -2.14 13.13 3.31
N ARG A 32 -3.01 13.19 2.32
CA ARG A 32 -3.97 12.12 2.04
C ARG A 32 -3.35 10.97 1.22
N TYR A 33 -2.27 11.22 0.50
CA TYR A 33 -1.63 10.21 -0.34
C TYR A 33 -1.15 9.02 0.47
N LEU A 34 -0.54 9.26 1.64
CA LEU A 34 -0.10 8.17 2.51
C LEU A 34 -1.27 7.35 3.05
N GLN A 35 -2.41 7.98 3.30
CA GLN A 35 -3.62 7.27 3.70
C GLN A 35 -4.14 6.39 2.57
N TYR A 36 -4.09 6.87 1.33
CA TYR A 36 -4.47 6.08 0.17
C TYR A 36 -3.55 4.87 0.01
N PHE A 37 -2.25 5.07 0.20
CA PHE A 37 -1.28 3.96 0.14
C PHE A 37 -1.56 2.91 1.20
N GLU A 38 -1.93 3.34 2.40
CA GLU A 38 -2.33 2.42 3.46
C GLU A 38 -3.57 1.62 3.04
N MET A 39 -4.57 2.27 2.45
CA MET A 39 -5.74 1.59 1.92
C MET A 39 -5.34 0.54 0.89
N GLY A 40 -4.41 0.88 0.01
CA GLY A 40 -3.89 -0.05 -0.99
C GLY A 40 -3.29 -1.30 -0.37
N ARG A 41 -2.44 -1.13 0.66
CA ARG A 41 -1.83 -2.26 1.37
C ARG A 41 -2.88 -3.13 2.06
N VAL A 42 -3.82 -2.49 2.74
CA VAL A 42 -4.86 -3.20 3.50
C VAL A 42 -5.74 -4.01 2.56
N GLU A 43 -6.16 -3.41 1.45
CA GLU A 43 -7.03 -4.10 0.49
C GLU A 43 -6.26 -5.18 -0.28
N MET A 44 -4.98 -4.97 -0.54
CA MET A 44 -4.13 -6.00 -1.14
C MET A 44 -4.06 -7.23 -0.24
N LEU A 45 -3.88 -7.02 1.05
CA LEU A 45 -3.85 -8.10 2.03
C LEU A 45 -5.20 -8.80 2.11
N ARG A 46 -6.28 -8.02 2.16
CA ARG A 46 -7.65 -8.57 2.19
C ARG A 46 -7.93 -9.43 0.97
N ALA A 47 -7.49 -8.99 -0.21
CA ALA A 47 -7.64 -9.74 -1.44
C ALA A 47 -6.90 -11.08 -1.40
N SER A 48 -5.85 -11.19 -0.60
CA SER A 48 -5.13 -12.44 -0.39
C SER A 48 -5.78 -13.35 0.66
N GLY A 49 -6.89 -12.91 1.26
CA GLY A 49 -7.64 -13.69 2.24
C GLY A 49 -7.33 -13.38 3.70
N VAL A 50 -6.55 -12.32 3.96
CA VAL A 50 -6.11 -11.98 5.31
C VAL A 50 -6.61 -10.58 5.67
N ALA A 51 -7.22 -10.44 6.84
CA ALA A 51 -7.63 -9.14 7.37
C ALA A 51 -6.66 -8.66 8.44
N TYR A 52 -6.35 -7.37 8.41
CA TYR A 52 -5.48 -6.76 9.42
C TYR A 52 -5.99 -6.96 10.84
N ALA A 53 -7.31 -6.89 11.02
CA ALA A 53 -7.91 -7.08 12.34
C ALA A 53 -7.59 -8.46 12.92
N ASP A 54 -7.51 -9.48 12.07
CA ASP A 54 -7.18 -10.83 12.50
C ASP A 54 -5.71 -10.94 12.93
N LEU A 55 -4.82 -10.29 12.18
CA LEU A 55 -3.40 -10.23 12.54
C LEU A 55 -3.20 -9.51 13.86
N GLU A 56 -3.86 -8.38 14.04
CA GLU A 56 -3.74 -7.59 15.26
C GLU A 56 -4.22 -8.36 16.48
N ARG A 57 -5.28 -9.16 16.35
CA ARG A 57 -5.75 -10.03 17.44
C ARG A 57 -4.69 -11.06 17.84
N GLU A 58 -3.87 -11.50 16.89
CA GLU A 58 -2.77 -12.44 17.15
C GLU A 58 -1.48 -11.75 17.58
N GLY A 59 -1.50 -10.42 17.76
CA GLY A 59 -0.33 -9.67 18.19
C GLY A 59 0.65 -9.39 17.08
N ILE A 60 0.18 -9.37 15.83
CA ILE A 60 1.01 -9.07 14.65
C ILE A 60 0.62 -7.69 14.14
N PHE A 61 1.58 -6.78 14.14
CA PHE A 61 1.37 -5.40 13.72
C PHE A 61 2.39 -5.01 12.67
N PHE A 62 2.02 -4.10 11.79
CA PHE A 62 2.93 -3.52 10.82
C PHE A 62 3.02 -2.03 11.05
N VAL A 63 4.25 -1.52 11.15
CA VAL A 63 4.50 -0.09 11.35
C VAL A 63 5.29 0.45 10.15
N VAL A 64 5.02 1.70 9.79
CA VAL A 64 5.71 2.35 8.68
C VAL A 64 7.08 2.80 9.19
N ALA A 65 8.15 2.25 8.59
CA ALA A 65 9.52 2.61 8.90
C ALA A 65 10.06 3.68 7.95
N LYS A 66 9.53 3.73 6.71
CA LYS A 66 9.97 4.69 5.71
C LYS A 66 8.84 4.95 4.74
N ALA A 67 8.70 6.19 4.29
CA ALA A 67 7.72 6.57 3.28
C ALA A 67 8.31 7.63 2.37
N GLU A 68 8.07 7.50 1.07
CA GLU A 68 8.50 8.45 0.05
C GLU A 68 7.36 8.68 -0.92
N ILE A 69 7.21 9.92 -1.39
CA ILE A 69 6.21 10.26 -2.39
C ILE A 69 6.80 11.26 -3.38
N LYS A 70 6.51 11.06 -4.66
CA LYS A 70 6.72 12.06 -5.70
C LYS A 70 5.37 12.49 -6.22
N TYR A 71 5.07 13.76 -6.10
CA TYR A 71 3.83 14.36 -6.61
C TYR A 71 4.10 14.86 -8.02
N LYS A 72 3.38 14.32 -9.00
CA LYS A 72 3.61 14.64 -10.41
C LYS A 72 2.54 15.55 -10.99
N ALA A 73 1.29 15.33 -10.62
CA ALA A 73 0.16 16.13 -11.06
C ALA A 73 -0.92 16.08 -9.99
N PRO A 74 -1.72 17.14 -9.84
CA PRO A 74 -2.73 17.16 -8.78
C PRO A 74 -3.92 16.26 -9.10
N ALA A 75 -4.43 15.61 -8.06
CA ALA A 75 -5.75 15.01 -8.09
C ALA A 75 -6.75 16.04 -7.57
N ARG A 76 -8.01 15.97 -8.05
CA ARG A 76 -9.03 16.94 -7.70
C ARG A 76 -10.24 16.27 -7.08
N TYR A 77 -11.03 17.06 -6.40
CA TYR A 77 -12.28 16.62 -5.80
C TYR A 77 -13.13 15.85 -6.81
N ASP A 78 -13.71 14.78 -6.35
CA ASP A 78 -14.66 13.91 -7.06
C ASP A 78 -14.07 13.12 -8.24
N GLU A 79 -12.77 13.22 -8.49
CA GLU A 79 -12.13 12.39 -9.51
C GLU A 79 -12.05 10.94 -9.06
N GLU A 80 -12.28 10.03 -9.99
CA GLU A 80 -12.06 8.60 -9.78
C GLU A 80 -10.61 8.28 -10.12
N LEU A 81 -9.92 7.68 -9.17
CA LEU A 81 -8.50 7.35 -9.29
C LEU A 81 -8.29 5.85 -9.19
N THR A 82 -7.19 5.40 -9.76
CA THR A 82 -6.73 4.02 -9.68
C THR A 82 -5.43 3.99 -8.90
N LEU A 83 -5.38 3.20 -7.85
CA LEU A 83 -4.18 2.99 -7.07
C LEU A 83 -3.65 1.58 -7.33
N ILE A 84 -2.43 1.50 -7.82
CA ILE A 84 -1.74 0.22 -8.04
C ILE A 84 -0.71 0.05 -6.94
N THR A 85 -0.87 -1.00 -6.14
CA THR A 85 0.03 -1.34 -5.04
C THR A 85 0.79 -2.61 -5.43
N ARG A 86 2.12 -2.58 -5.26
CA ARG A 86 2.97 -3.73 -5.56
C ARG A 86 3.88 -4.03 -4.38
N ILE A 87 4.17 -5.30 -4.17
CA ILE A 87 5.23 -5.72 -3.25
C ILE A 87 6.51 -5.77 -4.05
N ALA A 88 7.43 -4.85 -3.76
CA ALA A 88 8.72 -4.78 -4.45
C ALA A 88 9.74 -5.73 -3.85
N ARG A 89 9.68 -5.92 -2.52
CA ARG A 89 10.61 -6.78 -1.79
C ARG A 89 10.01 -7.17 -0.45
N GLN A 90 10.30 -8.36 0.01
CA GLN A 90 9.91 -8.80 1.33
C GLN A 90 11.07 -9.57 1.98
N THR A 91 11.35 -9.23 3.24
CA THR A 91 12.31 -9.97 4.06
C THR A 91 11.53 -10.71 5.17
N HIS A 92 12.24 -11.30 6.12
CA HIS A 92 11.59 -11.98 7.24
C HIS A 92 10.79 -11.05 8.14
N VAL A 93 11.15 -9.75 8.16
CA VAL A 93 10.55 -8.78 9.09
C VAL A 93 10.02 -7.52 8.42
N ARG A 94 10.26 -7.31 7.11
CA ARG A 94 9.90 -6.09 6.40
C ARG A 94 9.25 -6.38 5.05
N ILE A 95 8.38 -5.47 4.63
CA ILE A 95 7.79 -5.49 3.29
C ILE A 95 7.96 -4.10 2.68
N ASP A 96 8.54 -4.06 1.48
CA ASP A 96 8.64 -2.84 0.69
C ASP A 96 7.51 -2.85 -0.34
N HIS A 97 6.65 -1.84 -0.28
CA HIS A 97 5.60 -1.63 -1.28
C HIS A 97 5.94 -0.45 -2.16
N THR A 98 5.51 -0.51 -3.41
CA THR A 98 5.49 0.64 -4.30
C THR A 98 4.06 0.93 -4.69
N TYR A 99 3.79 2.20 -4.99
CA TYR A 99 2.44 2.68 -5.30
C TYR A 99 2.47 3.57 -6.52
N GLU A 100 1.41 3.48 -7.30
CA GLU A 100 1.20 4.37 -8.43
C GLU A 100 -0.25 4.82 -8.39
N LEU A 101 -0.46 6.12 -8.24
CA LEU A 101 -1.80 6.71 -8.22
C LEU A 101 -2.04 7.35 -9.58
N ARG A 102 -3.10 6.93 -10.26
CA ARG A 102 -3.42 7.37 -11.62
C ARG A 102 -4.82 7.95 -11.74
N ARG A 103 -4.96 8.89 -12.67
CA ARG A 103 -6.23 9.28 -13.26
C ARG A 103 -6.19 8.81 -14.72
N SER A 104 -6.93 7.75 -15.04
CA SER A 104 -6.82 7.05 -16.33
C SER A 104 -5.36 6.66 -16.62
N GLU A 105 -4.77 7.14 -17.71
CA GLU A 105 -3.39 6.82 -18.07
C GLU A 105 -2.37 7.75 -17.41
N THR A 106 -2.82 8.82 -16.77
CA THR A 106 -1.92 9.82 -16.18
C THR A 106 -1.49 9.42 -14.79
N VAL A 107 -0.19 9.31 -14.57
CA VAL A 107 0.38 9.07 -13.24
C VAL A 107 0.38 10.38 -12.48
N LEU A 108 -0.35 10.44 -11.37
CA LEU A 108 -0.45 11.63 -10.52
C LEU A 108 0.59 11.63 -9.41
N ALA A 109 0.92 10.46 -8.88
CA ALA A 109 1.90 10.32 -7.83
C ALA A 109 2.50 8.92 -7.85
N GLU A 110 3.74 8.83 -7.40
CA GLU A 110 4.43 7.57 -7.18
C GLU A 110 4.91 7.55 -5.73
N GLY A 111 4.86 6.39 -5.11
CA GLY A 111 5.28 6.26 -3.73
C GLY A 111 5.95 4.94 -3.43
N ALA A 112 6.61 4.91 -2.29
CA ALA A 112 7.21 3.70 -1.76
C ALA A 112 7.14 3.75 -0.24
N THR A 113 6.86 2.61 0.37
CA THR A 113 6.90 2.47 1.82
C THR A 113 7.65 1.22 2.19
N THR A 114 8.29 1.27 3.35
CA THR A 114 8.80 0.10 4.03
C THR A 114 8.01 -0.05 5.32
N ILE A 115 7.35 -1.19 5.49
CA ILE A 115 6.69 -1.52 6.75
C ILE A 115 7.45 -2.63 7.44
N ALA A 116 7.48 -2.57 8.78
CA ALA A 116 8.16 -3.56 9.60
C ALA A 116 7.13 -4.31 10.44
N CYS A 117 7.32 -5.61 10.58
CA CYS A 117 6.46 -6.45 11.42
C CYS A 117 6.95 -6.37 12.86
N VAL A 118 6.04 -6.06 13.77
CA VAL A 118 6.32 -5.95 15.20
C VAL A 118 5.26 -6.67 16.01
N GLY A 119 5.63 -7.03 17.23
CA GLY A 119 4.68 -7.57 18.20
C GLY A 119 4.05 -6.47 19.06
N ARG A 120 3.24 -6.87 20.05
CA ARG A 120 2.58 -5.92 20.96
C ARG A 120 3.58 -5.11 21.78
N ASP A 121 4.77 -5.62 21.98
CA ASP A 121 5.86 -4.95 22.69
C ASP A 121 6.61 -3.95 21.81
N GLY A 122 6.25 -3.85 20.53
CA GLY A 122 6.93 -2.97 19.58
C GLY A 122 8.25 -3.51 19.05
N GLN A 123 8.63 -4.72 19.42
CA GLN A 123 9.87 -5.34 18.96
C GLN A 123 9.65 -6.02 17.62
N LEU A 124 10.69 -6.07 16.80
CA LEU A 124 10.65 -6.76 15.52
C LEU A 124 10.21 -8.20 15.71
N ARG A 125 9.33 -8.64 14.83
CA ARG A 125 8.77 -9.98 14.82
C ARG A 125 8.82 -10.53 13.42
N GLN A 126 9.05 -11.83 13.29
CA GLN A 126 9.04 -12.49 11.99
C GLN A 126 7.64 -12.43 11.38
N ILE A 127 7.58 -12.10 10.11
CA ILE A 127 6.33 -12.11 9.34
C ILE A 127 5.86 -13.57 9.25
N PRO A 128 4.57 -13.85 9.55
CA PRO A 128 4.05 -15.21 9.44
C PRO A 128 4.28 -15.81 8.06
N GLU A 129 4.56 -17.11 8.02
CA GLU A 129 4.87 -17.81 6.76
C GLU A 129 3.77 -17.70 5.71
N PHE A 130 2.50 -17.66 6.15
CA PHE A 130 1.39 -17.56 5.21
C PHE A 130 1.33 -16.20 4.49
N LEU A 131 2.09 -15.21 4.97
CA LEU A 131 2.25 -13.92 4.30
C LEU A 131 3.58 -13.83 3.54
N ALA A 132 4.40 -14.86 3.61
CA ALA A 132 5.68 -14.87 2.89
C ALA A 132 5.40 -14.84 1.38
N PRO A 133 6.23 -14.12 0.58
CA PRO A 133 6.10 -14.20 -0.86
C PRO A 133 6.37 -15.63 -1.33
N PRO A 134 5.76 -16.04 -2.46
CA PRO A 134 6.08 -17.36 -3.00
C PRO A 134 7.58 -17.48 -3.19
N THR A 135 8.13 -18.57 -2.70
CA THR A 135 9.56 -18.87 -2.89
C THR A 135 9.81 -19.09 -4.37
N LEU A 136 10.73 -18.32 -4.91
CA LEU A 136 11.17 -18.49 -6.29
C LEU A 136 12.17 -19.63 -6.37
#